data_ac5536803502431388e9d89342bfdd9d
#
_entry.id   ac5536803502431388e9d89342bfdd9d
#
_cell.length_a   1.000
_cell.length_b   1.000
_cell.length_c   1.000
_cell.angle_alpha   90.00
_cell.angle_beta   90.00
_cell.angle_gamma   90.00
#
_symmetry.space_group_name_H-M   'P 1'
#
loop_
_entity.id
_entity.type
_entity.pdbx_description
1 polymer ?
#
loop_
_entity_poly.entity_id
_entity_poly.type
_entity_poly.pdbx_seq_one_letter_code
_entity_poly.pdbx_strand_id
1 'polypeptide(L)'
;AIRGNKNILVLMDGVPTTASDLSTIPAANIQSIEVITNPDASHDAGGTGGIINIISKRSRAEGFSGMLAANYGFSHFANGNISLSSNREKSSWRFSYNTRYEDDVINSTLNRKVHGTGYEVFQQMQSTRYTFNNNLSLGADFRINPRNRLSVDAKAIIPRLNIKQDLHNTFVDHEEFRHNDVTWNRKNIEASVAYTHIIKPDVSDITVRSSVSKIWGERPSHYWVNGIENNRSVSGGSPFIPTIQADYKHKFKAGTLATGAKLTYRRNDVYHEFYQLSGNEWMYSDEMSKDMLHTELVPAAYATFASRIGKKFSYKVGLRGEFSTVTLHSNHDAIEERNNSFFFAPSLSGTYKLADNQDLSLALSRRIGRPTYPQLIPYMSMVDATTYEQGNMHLAPEKATKVDLSYNFSSQAVNLFVNGYLSHTTDYISQMTK
;
A
#
# COMPACT_ATOMS: atom_id res chain seq x y z
N ALA A 1 3.89 -9.72 4.91
CA ALA A 1 2.63 -10.31 5.37
C ALA A 1 2.50 -10.16 6.89
N ILE A 2 1.30 -9.88 7.38
CA ILE A 2 0.97 -9.95 8.81
C ILE A 2 0.10 -11.19 9.00
N ARG A 3 0.57 -12.18 9.79
CA ARG A 3 -0.14 -13.45 10.03
C ARG A 3 -0.57 -14.16 8.74
N GLY A 4 0.31 -14.18 7.73
CA GLY A 4 0.05 -14.78 6.41
C GLY A 4 -0.79 -13.92 5.45
N ASN A 5 -1.43 -12.84 5.91
CA ASN A 5 -2.21 -11.96 5.06
C ASN A 5 -1.32 -10.87 4.43
N LYS A 6 -1.37 -10.74 3.10
CA LYS A 6 -0.59 -9.77 2.31
C LYS A 6 -1.32 -8.43 2.11
N ASN A 7 -2.63 -8.37 2.33
CA ASN A 7 -3.42 -7.14 2.17
C ASN A 7 -3.24 -6.23 3.40
N ILE A 8 -2.13 -5.49 3.42
CA ILE A 8 -1.70 -4.61 4.51
C ILE A 8 -1.82 -3.16 4.04
N LEU A 9 -2.41 -2.30 4.88
CA LEU A 9 -2.38 -0.87 4.66
C LEU A 9 -1.07 -0.30 5.21
N VAL A 10 -0.31 0.41 4.39
CA VAL A 10 0.92 1.07 4.81
C VAL A 10 0.67 2.56 4.97
N LEU A 11 1.02 3.09 6.13
CA LEU A 11 0.96 4.50 6.44
C LEU A 11 2.37 5.05 6.68
N MET A 12 2.57 6.32 6.37
CA MET A 12 3.72 7.09 6.80
C MET A 12 3.21 8.32 7.56
N ASP A 13 3.59 8.41 8.83
CA ASP A 13 3.08 9.43 9.77
C ASP A 13 1.54 9.49 9.80
N GLY A 14 0.88 8.34 9.69
CA GLY A 14 -0.58 8.21 9.70
C GLY A 14 -1.28 8.51 8.36
N VAL A 15 -0.53 8.82 7.29
CA VAL A 15 -1.06 9.05 5.94
C VAL A 15 -0.80 7.82 5.07
N PRO A 16 -1.81 7.29 4.34
CA PRO A 16 -1.59 6.21 3.39
C PRO A 16 -0.53 6.60 2.36
N THR A 17 0.47 5.74 2.18
CA THR A 17 1.50 5.94 1.16
C THR A 17 1.27 4.99 -0.01
N THR A 18 1.58 5.46 -1.21
CA THR A 18 1.58 4.66 -2.43
C THR A 18 2.95 4.02 -2.72
N ALA A 19 3.91 4.16 -1.77
CA ALA A 19 5.19 3.47 -1.86
C ALA A 19 4.95 1.96 -1.94
N SER A 20 5.18 1.39 -3.11
CA SER A 20 5.00 -0.05 -3.37
C SER A 20 6.11 -0.89 -2.74
N ASP A 21 7.24 -0.27 -2.40
CA ASP A 21 8.39 -0.92 -1.81
C ASP A 21 8.87 -0.16 -0.58
N LEU A 22 8.69 -0.77 0.59
CA LEU A 22 9.14 -0.24 1.88
C LEU A 22 10.68 -0.15 1.98
N SER A 23 11.40 -0.93 1.19
CA SER A 23 12.87 -0.91 1.14
C SER A 23 13.42 0.44 0.63
N THR A 24 12.58 1.22 -0.05
CA THR A 24 12.94 2.57 -0.54
C THR A 24 12.98 3.62 0.58
N ILE A 25 12.44 3.30 1.77
CA ILE A 25 12.42 4.21 2.92
C ILE A 25 13.69 4.01 3.73
N PRO A 26 14.58 5.01 3.85
CA PRO A 26 15.82 4.86 4.60
C PRO A 26 15.55 4.55 6.08
N ALA A 27 16.11 3.46 6.60
CA ALA A 27 15.99 3.09 8.01
C ALA A 27 16.48 4.22 8.93
N ALA A 28 17.46 4.99 8.49
CA ALA A 28 17.99 6.15 9.17
C ALA A 28 16.94 7.24 9.46
N ASN A 29 15.90 7.36 8.63
CA ASN A 29 14.81 8.34 8.75
C ASN A 29 13.62 7.79 9.54
N ILE A 30 13.66 6.53 9.97
CA ILE A 30 12.57 5.87 10.70
C ILE A 30 12.84 6.01 12.20
N GLN A 31 11.87 6.54 12.93
CA GLN A 31 11.88 6.55 14.40
C GLN A 31 11.39 5.22 14.95
N SER A 32 10.25 4.74 14.43
CA SER A 32 9.64 3.48 14.83
C SER A 32 8.73 2.95 13.73
N ILE A 33 8.47 1.65 13.79
CA ILE A 33 7.48 0.98 12.94
C ILE A 33 6.41 0.42 13.89
N GLU A 34 5.17 0.87 13.69
CA GLU A 34 4.01 0.39 14.44
C GLU A 34 3.29 -0.65 13.61
N VAL A 35 3.17 -1.86 14.14
CA VAL A 35 2.37 -2.94 13.53
C VAL A 35 1.05 -3.02 14.27
N ILE A 36 -0.04 -2.60 13.61
CA ILE A 36 -1.37 -2.53 14.19
C ILE A 36 -2.20 -3.66 13.59
N THR A 37 -2.32 -4.75 14.33
CA THR A 37 -3.05 -5.95 13.88
C THR A 37 -4.57 -5.77 13.95
N ASN A 38 -5.05 -4.97 14.92
CA ASN A 38 -6.46 -4.61 15.10
C ASN A 38 -6.64 -3.09 15.15
N PRO A 39 -6.61 -2.43 13.97
CA PRO A 39 -6.81 -0.98 13.90
C PRO A 39 -8.21 -0.60 14.40
N ASP A 40 -8.29 0.51 15.13
CA ASP A 40 -9.56 1.09 15.57
C ASP A 40 -10.28 1.83 14.43
N ALA A 41 -11.48 2.33 14.71
CA ALA A 41 -12.35 2.98 13.73
C ALA A 41 -11.78 4.30 13.15
N SER A 42 -10.77 4.92 13.75
CA SER A 42 -10.15 6.15 13.22
C SER A 42 -9.28 5.87 11.97
N HIS A 43 -8.87 4.62 11.80
CA HIS A 43 -8.11 4.17 10.63
C HIS A 43 -9.05 3.77 9.49
N ASP A 44 -8.58 3.88 8.24
CA ASP A 44 -9.31 3.35 7.07
C ASP A 44 -9.66 1.89 7.27
N ALA A 45 -10.87 1.49 6.88
CA ALA A 45 -11.31 0.10 7.00
C ALA A 45 -10.55 -0.86 6.07
N GLY A 46 -9.80 -0.34 5.08
CA GLY A 46 -8.95 -1.11 4.16
C GLY A 46 -7.80 -1.83 4.86
N GLY A 47 -7.25 -2.87 4.21
CA GLY A 47 -6.14 -3.67 4.71
C GLY A 47 -6.58 -4.77 5.67
N THR A 48 -7.09 -5.88 5.10
CA THR A 48 -7.56 -7.05 5.88
C THR A 48 -6.43 -7.70 6.70
N GLY A 49 -5.14 -7.51 6.34
CA GLY A 49 -3.98 -7.98 7.10
C GLY A 49 -3.71 -7.15 8.37
N GLY A 50 -4.03 -5.87 8.36
CA GLY A 50 -3.68 -4.89 9.39
C GLY A 50 -3.01 -3.66 8.81
N ILE A 51 -2.36 -2.88 9.68
CA ILE A 51 -1.67 -1.64 9.30
C ILE A 51 -0.21 -1.71 9.71
N ILE A 52 0.67 -1.22 8.83
CA ILE A 52 2.05 -0.87 9.18
C ILE A 52 2.14 0.66 9.10
N ASN A 53 2.39 1.32 10.24
CA ASN A 53 2.58 2.75 10.30
C ASN A 53 4.06 3.07 10.55
N ILE A 54 4.70 3.73 9.60
CA ILE A 54 6.09 4.13 9.68
C ILE A 54 6.14 5.55 10.23
N ILE A 55 6.73 5.70 11.40
CA ILE A 55 6.90 6.99 12.05
C ILE A 55 8.28 7.55 11.69
N SER A 56 8.29 8.71 11.07
CA SER A 56 9.52 9.39 10.69
C SER A 56 10.19 10.05 11.89
N LYS A 57 11.54 10.08 11.88
CA LYS A 57 12.32 10.79 12.91
C LYS A 57 12.01 12.28 12.87
N ARG A 58 11.63 12.81 14.03
CA ARG A 58 11.47 14.25 14.26
C ARG A 58 12.39 14.66 15.40
N SER A 59 13.44 15.42 15.12
CA SER A 59 14.25 16.01 16.18
C SER A 59 13.40 17.01 16.96
N ARG A 60 13.52 16.97 18.29
CA ARG A 60 12.86 17.94 19.19
C ARG A 60 13.86 18.99 19.71
N ALA A 61 15.15 18.73 19.59
CA ALA A 61 16.17 19.68 19.98
C ALA A 61 16.26 20.84 18.99
N GLU A 62 16.34 22.05 19.47
CA GLU A 62 16.62 23.22 18.64
C GLU A 62 18.01 23.12 18.01
N GLY A 63 18.13 23.61 16.78
CA GLY A 63 19.39 23.60 16.05
C GLY A 63 19.26 22.96 14.67
N PHE A 64 20.42 22.76 14.07
CA PHE A 64 20.58 22.08 12.79
C PHE A 64 21.17 20.69 13.02
N SER A 65 20.63 19.69 12.32
CA SER A 65 21.19 18.35 12.31
C SER A 65 21.22 17.80 10.90
N GLY A 66 22.24 17.02 10.59
CA GLY A 66 22.42 16.39 9.31
C GLY A 66 22.96 14.98 9.45
N MET A 67 22.63 14.12 8.52
CA MET A 67 23.14 12.77 8.41
C MET A 67 23.41 12.45 6.94
N LEU A 68 24.59 11.90 6.70
CA LEU A 68 24.98 11.30 5.44
C LEU A 68 25.24 9.82 5.69
N ALA A 69 24.64 8.95 4.89
CA ALA A 69 24.86 7.51 4.95
C ALA A 69 25.08 6.95 3.54
N ALA A 70 26.04 6.05 3.42
CA ALA A 70 26.29 5.28 2.22
C ALA A 70 26.45 3.81 2.62
N ASN A 71 25.79 2.92 1.88
CA ASN A 71 25.85 1.48 2.10
C ASN A 71 26.14 0.79 0.77
N TYR A 72 26.96 -0.24 0.82
CA TYR A 72 27.24 -1.11 -0.30
C TYR A 72 27.18 -2.56 0.16
N GLY A 73 26.58 -3.42 -0.65
CA GLY A 73 26.47 -4.86 -0.40
C GLY A 73 27.01 -5.67 -1.55
N PHE A 74 27.63 -6.82 -1.27
CA PHE A 74 28.20 -7.70 -2.27
C PHE A 74 27.19 -8.34 -3.23
N SER A 75 25.90 -8.30 -2.91
CA SER A 75 24.79 -8.67 -3.81
C SER A 75 24.35 -7.52 -4.71
N HIS A 76 25.29 -6.72 -5.21
CA HIS A 76 25.07 -5.60 -6.13
C HIS A 76 24.03 -4.58 -5.63
N PHE A 77 24.12 -4.25 -4.36
CA PHE A 77 23.29 -3.25 -3.70
C PHE A 77 24.11 -2.02 -3.35
N ALA A 78 23.62 -0.85 -3.72
CA ALA A 78 24.20 0.43 -3.31
C ALA A 78 23.09 1.39 -2.87
N ASN A 79 23.31 2.10 -1.75
CA ASN A 79 22.35 3.07 -1.24
C ASN A 79 23.10 4.30 -0.73
N GLY A 80 22.61 5.49 -1.07
CA GLY A 80 23.05 6.78 -0.55
C GLY A 80 21.88 7.54 0.08
N ASN A 81 22.07 8.12 1.25
CA ASN A 81 21.08 8.92 1.94
C ASN A 81 21.66 10.22 2.49
N ILE A 82 20.97 11.33 2.29
CA ILE A 82 21.22 12.62 2.92
C ILE A 82 19.93 13.01 3.64
N SER A 83 20.03 13.34 4.93
CA SER A 83 18.93 13.86 5.72
C SER A 83 19.38 15.08 6.50
N LEU A 84 18.64 16.18 6.34
CA LEU A 84 18.91 17.46 6.99
C LEU A 84 17.66 17.90 7.75
N SER A 85 17.83 18.44 8.94
CA SER A 85 16.73 19.07 9.67
C SER A 85 17.20 20.31 10.40
N SER A 86 16.31 21.30 10.47
CA SER A 86 16.52 22.53 11.22
C SER A 86 15.29 22.79 12.08
N ASN A 87 15.49 22.87 13.38
CA ASN A 87 14.43 23.09 14.36
C ASN A 87 14.65 24.40 15.07
N ARG A 88 13.62 25.22 15.11
CA ARG A 88 13.54 26.48 15.85
C ARG A 88 12.25 26.48 16.68
N GLU A 89 12.15 27.40 17.61
CA GLU A 89 10.99 27.52 18.50
C GLU A 89 9.64 27.45 17.77
N LYS A 90 9.50 28.12 16.62
CA LYS A 90 8.23 28.23 15.87
C LYS A 90 8.18 27.46 14.56
N SER A 91 9.31 26.95 14.08
CA SER A 91 9.35 26.21 12.80
C SER A 91 10.34 25.06 12.81
N SER A 92 10.01 24.02 12.10
CA SER A 92 10.88 22.86 11.84
C SER A 92 10.87 22.56 10.36
N TRP A 93 12.04 22.31 9.81
CA TRP A 93 12.24 21.96 8.39
C TRP A 93 12.96 20.63 8.28
N ARG A 94 12.53 19.83 7.35
CA ARG A 94 13.11 18.51 7.06
C ARG A 94 13.33 18.39 5.56
N PHE A 95 14.50 17.89 5.22
CA PHE A 95 14.88 17.50 3.87
C PHE A 95 15.46 16.10 3.93
N SER A 96 15.08 15.22 3.03
CA SER A 96 15.82 13.97 2.81
C SER A 96 15.83 13.60 1.32
N TYR A 97 16.98 13.11 0.89
CA TYR A 97 17.14 12.48 -0.41
C TYR A 97 17.75 11.10 -0.22
N ASN A 98 17.16 10.12 -0.85
CA ASN A 98 17.65 8.76 -0.86
C ASN A 98 17.74 8.26 -2.30
N THR A 99 18.87 7.63 -2.63
CA THR A 99 19.05 6.91 -3.88
C THR A 99 19.44 5.48 -3.58
N ARG A 100 18.87 4.51 -4.30
CA ARG A 100 19.15 3.08 -4.15
C ARG A 100 19.24 2.41 -5.51
N TYR A 101 20.31 1.68 -5.70
CA TYR A 101 20.49 0.73 -6.79
C TYR A 101 20.52 -0.68 -6.24
N GLU A 102 19.89 -1.60 -6.94
CA GLU A 102 19.87 -3.02 -6.60
C GLU A 102 19.65 -3.83 -7.87
N ASP A 103 20.39 -4.91 -8.02
CA ASP A 103 20.09 -5.95 -9.00
C ASP A 103 19.89 -7.29 -8.30
N ASP A 104 18.89 -8.02 -8.79
CA ASP A 104 18.53 -9.34 -8.31
C ASP A 104 18.47 -10.32 -9.47
N VAL A 105 18.96 -11.54 -9.25
CA VAL A 105 18.79 -12.66 -10.19
C VAL A 105 17.88 -13.70 -9.52
N ILE A 106 16.74 -13.95 -10.14
CA ILE A 106 15.76 -14.94 -9.68
C ILE A 106 15.73 -16.08 -10.69
N ASN A 107 16.05 -17.29 -10.23
CA ASN A 107 15.88 -18.51 -11.00
C ASN A 107 14.63 -19.23 -10.53
N SER A 108 13.77 -19.64 -11.46
CA SER A 108 12.57 -20.43 -11.16
C SER A 108 12.36 -21.53 -12.17
N THR A 109 11.72 -22.60 -11.71
CA THR A 109 11.26 -23.72 -12.56
C THR A 109 9.77 -23.91 -12.36
N LEU A 110 9.05 -24.17 -13.45
CA LEU A 110 7.63 -24.46 -13.45
C LEU A 110 7.39 -25.71 -14.26
N ASN A 111 6.68 -26.68 -13.69
CA ASN A 111 6.15 -27.82 -14.44
C ASN A 111 4.62 -27.68 -14.48
N ARG A 112 4.07 -27.57 -15.69
CA ARG A 112 2.62 -27.44 -15.92
C ARG A 112 2.16 -28.62 -16.75
N LYS A 113 1.09 -29.26 -16.24
CA LYS A 113 0.43 -30.36 -16.92
C LYS A 113 -1.08 -30.14 -16.89
N VAL A 114 -1.70 -30.16 -18.06
CA VAL A 114 -3.15 -30.06 -18.19
C VAL A 114 -3.74 -31.45 -18.36
N HIS A 115 -4.47 -31.90 -17.34
CA HIS A 115 -5.06 -33.24 -17.35
C HIS A 115 -6.06 -33.42 -18.49
N GLY A 116 -5.96 -34.54 -19.22
CA GLY A 116 -6.88 -34.89 -20.31
C GLY A 116 -6.53 -34.28 -21.68
N THR A 117 -5.53 -33.42 -21.80
CA THR A 117 -5.16 -32.80 -23.08
C THR A 117 -3.81 -33.29 -23.64
N GLY A 118 -3.00 -33.97 -22.83
CA GLY A 118 -1.61 -34.31 -23.19
C GLY A 118 -0.65 -33.11 -23.17
N TYR A 119 -1.14 -31.90 -22.81
CA TYR A 119 -0.30 -30.70 -22.72
C TYR A 119 0.58 -30.76 -21.46
N GLU A 120 1.87 -30.72 -21.68
CA GLU A 120 2.88 -30.65 -20.62
C GLU A 120 4.00 -29.70 -21.05
N VAL A 121 4.39 -28.79 -20.16
CA VAL A 121 5.50 -27.88 -20.37
C VAL A 121 6.38 -27.81 -19.11
N PHE A 122 7.68 -27.98 -19.30
CA PHE A 122 8.67 -27.67 -18.29
C PHE A 122 9.34 -26.35 -18.66
N GLN A 123 9.23 -25.37 -17.79
CA GLN A 123 9.77 -24.03 -17.99
C GLN A 123 10.88 -23.76 -16.97
N GLN A 124 12.03 -23.32 -17.48
CA GLN A 124 13.11 -22.75 -16.69
C GLN A 124 13.19 -21.26 -17.00
N MET A 125 13.21 -20.42 -15.97
CA MET A 125 13.26 -18.96 -16.12
C MET A 125 14.40 -18.41 -15.25
N GLN A 126 15.22 -17.56 -15.88
CA GLN A 126 16.12 -16.64 -15.19
C GLN A 126 15.59 -15.23 -15.37
N SER A 127 15.34 -14.51 -14.28
CA SER A 127 14.89 -13.12 -14.30
C SER A 127 15.92 -12.25 -13.60
N THR A 128 16.50 -11.31 -14.35
CA THR A 128 17.40 -10.29 -13.81
C THR A 128 16.63 -8.99 -13.67
N ARG A 129 16.65 -8.42 -12.47
CA ARG A 129 15.95 -7.17 -12.13
C ARG A 129 16.96 -6.10 -11.75
N TYR A 130 16.92 -4.97 -12.45
CA TYR A 130 17.69 -3.77 -12.15
C TYR A 130 16.76 -2.71 -11.60
N THR A 131 16.91 -2.37 -10.33
CA THR A 131 16.06 -1.38 -9.66
C THR A 131 16.90 -0.15 -9.31
N PHE A 132 16.44 1.01 -9.75
CA PHE A 132 17.03 2.30 -9.39
C PHE A 132 15.95 3.22 -8.84
N ASN A 133 16.02 3.54 -7.57
CA ASN A 133 15.02 4.34 -6.86
C ASN A 133 15.61 5.67 -6.40
N ASN A 134 14.88 6.76 -6.63
CA ASN A 134 15.20 8.08 -6.10
C ASN A 134 13.99 8.59 -5.31
N ASN A 135 14.21 8.96 -4.06
CA ASN A 135 13.19 9.47 -3.16
C ASN A 135 13.63 10.81 -2.60
N LEU A 136 12.85 11.84 -2.85
CA LEU A 136 13.00 13.16 -2.27
C LEU A 136 11.84 13.41 -1.31
N SER A 137 12.13 13.89 -0.10
CA SER A 137 11.10 14.29 0.87
C SER A 137 11.44 15.65 1.46
N LEU A 138 10.42 16.50 1.52
CA LEU A 138 10.45 17.83 2.13
C LEU A 138 9.34 17.89 3.17
N GLY A 139 9.61 18.47 4.33
CA GLY A 139 8.60 18.68 5.36
C GLY A 139 8.84 19.97 6.11
N ALA A 140 7.76 20.62 6.52
CA ALA A 140 7.80 21.79 7.36
C ALA A 140 6.67 21.76 8.39
N ASP A 141 7.00 22.06 9.64
CA ASP A 141 6.03 22.26 10.71
C ASP A 141 6.14 23.70 11.23
N PHE A 142 5.00 24.37 11.36
CA PHE A 142 4.90 25.72 11.85
C PHE A 142 4.01 25.79 13.10
N ARG A 143 4.53 26.32 14.19
CA ARG A 143 3.76 26.72 15.35
C ARG A 143 3.37 28.18 15.19
N ILE A 144 2.23 28.45 14.51
CA ILE A 144 1.75 29.79 14.24
C ILE A 144 1.52 30.54 15.57
N ASN A 145 0.94 29.85 16.55
CA ASN A 145 0.80 30.28 17.93
C ASN A 145 0.56 29.04 18.82
N PRO A 146 0.43 29.16 20.17
CA PRO A 146 0.25 28.00 21.05
C PRO A 146 -0.97 27.11 20.70
N ARG A 147 -1.98 27.66 20.01
CA ARG A 147 -3.20 26.94 19.64
C ARG A 147 -3.23 26.47 18.20
N ASN A 148 -2.39 27.00 17.32
CA ASN A 148 -2.48 26.76 15.88
C ASN A 148 -1.16 26.18 15.35
N ARG A 149 -1.23 25.02 14.73
CA ARG A 149 -0.11 24.32 14.09
C ARG A 149 -0.43 23.99 12.65
N LEU A 150 0.55 24.16 11.78
CA LEU A 150 0.47 23.81 10.38
C LEU A 150 1.63 22.89 10.04
N SER A 151 1.34 21.75 9.41
CA SER A 151 2.34 20.82 8.86
C SER A 151 2.15 20.71 7.36
N VAL A 152 3.25 20.73 6.61
CA VAL A 152 3.26 20.55 5.15
C VAL A 152 4.33 19.53 4.83
N ASP A 153 3.97 18.50 4.06
CA ASP A 153 4.91 17.48 3.59
C ASP A 153 4.74 17.27 2.09
N ALA A 154 5.85 17.08 1.38
CA ALA A 154 5.88 16.73 -0.04
C ALA A 154 6.92 15.65 -0.28
N LYS A 155 6.61 14.70 -1.18
CA LYS A 155 7.50 13.60 -1.56
C LYS A 155 7.46 13.41 -3.06
N ALA A 156 8.63 13.09 -3.63
CA ALA A 156 8.74 12.59 -4.99
C ALA A 156 9.45 11.24 -4.96
N ILE A 157 8.82 10.20 -5.51
CA ILE A 157 9.32 8.84 -5.57
C ILE A 157 9.44 8.48 -7.05
N ILE A 158 10.67 8.23 -7.51
CA ILE A 158 11.00 8.02 -8.92
C ILE A 158 11.73 6.68 -9.06
N PRO A 159 10.99 5.56 -9.03
CA PRO A 159 11.56 4.24 -9.30
C PRO A 159 11.72 4.04 -10.80
N ARG A 160 12.81 3.39 -11.18
CA ARG A 160 13.02 2.78 -12.47
C ARG A 160 13.34 1.31 -12.28
N LEU A 161 12.57 0.45 -12.90
CA LEU A 161 12.75 -0.99 -12.84
C LEU A 161 12.90 -1.51 -14.28
N ASN A 162 13.99 -2.23 -14.55
CA ASN A 162 14.17 -3.01 -15.75
C ASN A 162 14.23 -4.49 -15.39
N ILE A 163 13.44 -5.30 -16.07
CA ILE A 163 13.35 -6.76 -15.87
C ILE A 163 13.69 -7.42 -17.20
N LYS A 164 14.74 -8.24 -17.20
CA LYS A 164 15.10 -9.12 -18.30
C LYS A 164 14.83 -10.54 -17.89
N GLN A 165 14.07 -11.26 -18.70
CA GLN A 165 13.70 -12.65 -18.43
C GLN A 165 14.09 -13.52 -19.61
N ASP A 166 14.88 -14.54 -19.34
CA ASP A 166 15.21 -15.61 -20.28
C ASP A 166 14.44 -16.87 -19.84
N LEU A 167 13.61 -17.39 -20.74
CA LEU A 167 12.76 -18.54 -20.49
C LEU A 167 13.11 -19.64 -21.49
N HIS A 168 13.34 -20.84 -20.97
CA HIS A 168 13.46 -22.05 -21.75
C HIS A 168 12.26 -22.95 -21.47
N ASN A 169 11.42 -23.14 -22.47
CA ASN A 169 10.21 -23.94 -22.41
C ASN A 169 10.47 -25.26 -23.18
N THR A 170 10.36 -26.37 -22.48
CA THR A 170 10.43 -27.71 -23.07
C THR A 170 9.01 -28.28 -23.12
N PHE A 171 8.45 -28.41 -24.30
CA PHE A 171 7.18 -29.06 -24.58
C PHE A 171 7.43 -30.55 -24.89
N VAL A 172 6.36 -31.31 -25.10
CA VAL A 172 6.46 -32.74 -25.43
C VAL A 172 7.16 -33.00 -26.78
N ASP A 173 6.98 -32.08 -27.74
CA ASP A 173 7.36 -32.21 -29.14
C ASP A 173 8.39 -31.18 -29.64
N HIS A 174 8.63 -30.10 -28.87
CA HIS A 174 9.57 -29.04 -29.26
C HIS A 174 10.12 -28.26 -28.06
N GLU A 175 11.12 -27.45 -28.32
CA GLU A 175 11.68 -26.48 -27.37
C GLU A 175 11.47 -25.05 -27.91
N GLU A 176 11.31 -24.11 -26.97
CA GLU A 176 11.12 -22.70 -27.31
C GLU A 176 11.93 -21.83 -26.33
N PHE A 177 12.71 -20.91 -26.89
CA PHE A 177 13.46 -19.92 -26.12
C PHE A 177 12.75 -18.58 -26.22
N ARG A 178 12.49 -17.94 -25.06
CA ARG A 178 11.89 -16.61 -24.99
C ARG A 178 12.79 -15.65 -24.23
N HIS A 179 12.77 -14.41 -24.68
CA HIS A 179 13.37 -13.30 -23.97
C HIS A 179 12.33 -12.20 -23.81
N ASN A 180 12.21 -11.65 -22.60
CA ASN A 180 11.33 -10.52 -22.32
C ASN A 180 12.18 -9.39 -21.72
N ASP A 181 12.05 -8.17 -22.24
CA ASP A 181 12.62 -6.94 -21.66
C ASP A 181 11.48 -5.99 -21.31
N VAL A 182 11.35 -5.70 -20.02
CA VAL A 182 10.27 -4.89 -19.46
C VAL A 182 10.88 -3.74 -18.68
N THR A 183 10.61 -2.53 -19.08
CA THR A 183 11.06 -1.32 -18.38
C THR A 183 9.87 -0.62 -17.72
N TRP A 184 9.96 -0.35 -16.41
CA TRP A 184 9.00 0.47 -15.67
C TRP A 184 9.61 1.83 -15.35
N ASN A 185 9.07 2.86 -15.97
CA ASN A 185 9.36 4.25 -15.66
C ASN A 185 8.16 4.82 -14.91
N ARG A 186 8.28 4.96 -13.60
CA ARG A 186 7.20 5.47 -12.76
C ARG A 186 7.65 6.74 -12.05
N LYS A 187 6.73 7.68 -11.90
CA LYS A 187 6.92 8.90 -11.09
C LYS A 187 5.72 9.02 -10.16
N ASN A 188 5.97 9.29 -8.90
CA ASN A 188 4.94 9.51 -7.91
C ASN A 188 5.25 10.80 -7.13
N ILE A 189 4.27 11.68 -7.04
CA ILE A 189 4.32 12.88 -6.19
C ILE A 189 3.21 12.76 -5.16
N GLU A 190 3.57 12.91 -3.89
CA GLU A 190 2.66 12.98 -2.76
C GLU A 190 2.83 14.33 -2.08
N ALA A 191 1.74 14.99 -1.74
CA ALA A 191 1.75 16.21 -0.93
C ALA A 191 0.65 16.14 0.12
N SER A 192 0.91 16.69 1.30
CA SER A 192 -0.08 16.78 2.36
C SER A 192 0.06 18.07 3.17
N VAL A 193 -1.08 18.56 3.64
CA VAL A 193 -1.18 19.68 4.56
C VAL A 193 -2.06 19.26 5.72
N ALA A 194 -1.62 19.51 6.95
CA ALA A 194 -2.40 19.28 8.16
C ALA A 194 -2.44 20.55 9.01
N TYR A 195 -3.63 21.01 9.35
CA TYR A 195 -3.84 22.13 10.26
C TYR A 195 -4.52 21.64 11.52
N THR A 196 -3.91 21.91 12.67
CA THR A 196 -4.46 21.58 13.99
C THR A 196 -4.78 22.85 14.76
N HIS A 197 -6.03 22.98 15.21
CA HIS A 197 -6.49 24.02 16.12
C HIS A 197 -6.80 23.41 17.50
N ILE A 198 -6.08 23.87 18.53
CA ILE A 198 -6.31 23.50 19.92
C ILE A 198 -7.42 24.42 20.47
N ILE A 199 -8.62 23.88 20.61
CA ILE A 199 -9.79 24.60 21.15
C ILE A 199 -9.58 24.86 22.63
N LYS A 200 -9.23 23.80 23.37
CA LYS A 200 -8.89 23.88 24.80
C LYS A 200 -7.66 23.01 25.07
N PRO A 201 -6.56 23.58 25.59
CA PRO A 201 -5.33 22.82 25.88
C PRO A 201 -5.62 21.55 26.69
N ASP A 202 -5.01 20.44 26.32
CA ASP A 202 -5.12 19.11 26.94
C ASP A 202 -6.55 18.52 27.02
N VAL A 203 -7.55 19.19 26.43
CA VAL A 203 -8.96 18.78 26.45
C VAL A 203 -9.50 18.54 25.06
N SER A 204 -9.38 19.50 24.14
CA SER A 204 -9.99 19.35 22.82
C SER A 204 -9.21 20.03 21.71
N ASP A 205 -9.14 19.36 20.58
CA ASP A 205 -8.53 19.84 19.35
C ASP A 205 -9.32 19.36 18.12
N ILE A 206 -9.14 20.09 17.04
CA ILE A 206 -9.60 19.73 15.69
C ILE A 206 -8.41 19.72 14.76
N THR A 207 -8.26 18.68 13.95
CA THR A 207 -7.25 18.59 12.89
C THR A 207 -7.92 18.38 11.55
N VAL A 208 -7.61 19.24 10.58
CA VAL A 208 -8.01 19.04 9.18
C VAL A 208 -6.75 18.68 8.38
N ARG A 209 -6.83 17.58 7.65
CA ARG A 209 -5.75 17.11 6.78
C ARG A 209 -6.25 16.97 5.36
N SER A 210 -5.48 17.49 4.41
CA SER A 210 -5.67 17.23 3.00
C SER A 210 -4.41 16.61 2.43
N SER A 211 -4.56 15.62 1.55
CA SER A 211 -3.43 15.02 0.84
C SER A 211 -3.79 14.70 -0.60
N VAL A 212 -2.79 14.67 -1.44
CA VAL A 212 -2.91 14.29 -2.84
C VAL A 212 -1.73 13.38 -3.20
N SER A 213 -2.03 12.32 -3.93
CA SER A 213 -1.02 11.50 -4.61
C SER A 213 -1.33 11.48 -6.10
N LYS A 214 -0.32 11.74 -6.93
CA LYS A 214 -0.37 11.61 -8.38
C LYS A 214 0.75 10.70 -8.82
N ILE A 215 0.37 9.67 -9.55
CA ILE A 215 1.30 8.72 -10.15
C ILE A 215 1.14 8.81 -11.66
N TRP A 216 2.22 8.65 -12.39
CA TRP A 216 2.22 8.47 -13.83
C TRP A 216 3.45 7.68 -14.24
N GLY A 217 3.35 7.02 -15.37
CA GLY A 217 4.44 6.24 -15.92
C GLY A 217 3.98 5.24 -16.95
N GLU A 218 4.96 4.73 -17.66
CA GLU A 218 4.78 3.78 -18.73
C GLU A 218 5.63 2.54 -18.47
N ARG A 219 5.17 1.45 -19.04
CA ARG A 219 5.81 0.14 -19.00
C ARG A 219 5.91 -0.42 -20.41
N PRO A 220 6.88 0.03 -21.23
CA PRO A 220 7.20 -0.65 -22.47
C PRO A 220 7.73 -2.06 -22.20
N SER A 221 7.29 -2.99 -23.01
CA SER A 221 7.65 -4.41 -22.92
C SER A 221 7.90 -4.96 -24.31
N HIS A 222 8.99 -5.69 -24.46
CA HIS A 222 9.41 -6.32 -25.69
C HIS A 222 9.52 -7.83 -25.48
N TYR A 223 9.09 -8.60 -26.44
CA TYR A 223 9.01 -10.06 -26.36
C TYR A 223 9.62 -10.72 -27.59
N TRP A 224 10.56 -11.62 -27.38
CA TRP A 224 11.23 -12.41 -28.42
C TRP A 224 10.89 -13.89 -28.26
N VAL A 225 10.74 -14.56 -29.38
CA VAL A 225 10.63 -16.01 -29.47
C VAL A 225 11.68 -16.50 -30.43
N ASN A 226 12.54 -17.42 -29.97
CA ASN A 226 13.66 -17.99 -30.75
C ASN A 226 14.54 -16.91 -31.42
N GLY A 227 14.77 -15.80 -30.70
CA GLY A 227 15.62 -14.69 -31.15
C GLY A 227 14.94 -13.65 -32.06
N ILE A 228 13.66 -13.84 -32.39
CA ILE A 228 12.89 -12.89 -33.22
C ILE A 228 11.94 -12.12 -32.29
N GLU A 229 12.02 -10.78 -32.32
CA GLU A 229 11.04 -9.93 -31.61
C GLU A 229 9.70 -10.02 -32.34
N ASN A 230 8.71 -10.65 -31.68
CA ASN A 230 7.42 -10.92 -32.27
C ASN A 230 6.28 -10.09 -31.67
N ASN A 231 6.46 -9.58 -30.45
CA ASN A 231 5.43 -8.77 -29.79
C ASN A 231 6.05 -7.58 -29.06
N ARG A 232 5.30 -6.49 -28.98
CA ARG A 232 5.58 -5.31 -28.14
C ARG A 232 4.32 -4.88 -27.44
N SER A 233 4.48 -4.35 -26.23
CA SER A 233 3.36 -3.68 -25.55
C SER A 233 3.81 -2.44 -24.82
N VAL A 234 2.89 -1.49 -24.66
CA VAL A 234 3.06 -0.34 -23.79
C VAL A 234 1.86 -0.27 -22.87
N SER A 235 2.09 -0.39 -21.57
CA SER A 235 1.06 -0.17 -20.57
C SER A 235 1.34 1.12 -19.82
N GLY A 236 0.31 1.88 -19.51
CA GLY A 236 0.45 3.10 -18.74
C GLY A 236 -0.71 3.32 -17.79
N GLY A 237 -0.50 4.24 -16.85
CA GLY A 237 -1.55 4.62 -15.92
C GLY A 237 -1.23 5.91 -15.19
N SER A 238 -2.30 6.63 -14.81
CA SER A 238 -2.16 7.92 -14.17
C SER A 238 -3.06 8.09 -12.94
N PRO A 239 -2.86 7.25 -11.88
CA PRO A 239 -3.62 7.37 -10.65
C PRO A 239 -3.53 8.77 -10.02
N PHE A 240 -4.69 9.33 -9.65
CA PHE A 240 -4.85 10.59 -8.93
C PHE A 240 -5.73 10.35 -7.71
N ILE A 241 -5.20 10.62 -6.51
CA ILE A 241 -5.85 10.24 -5.24
C ILE A 241 -5.83 11.45 -4.27
N PRO A 242 -6.77 12.40 -4.39
CA PRO A 242 -7.00 13.41 -3.38
C PRO A 242 -7.77 12.84 -2.18
N THR A 243 -7.43 13.30 -0.98
CA THR A 243 -8.08 12.93 0.27
C THR A 243 -8.25 14.16 1.15
N ILE A 244 -9.39 14.28 1.82
CA ILE A 244 -9.60 15.25 2.88
C ILE A 244 -10.16 14.53 4.11
N GLN A 245 -9.67 14.88 5.29
CA GLN A 245 -10.07 14.31 6.57
C GLN A 245 -10.14 15.40 7.63
N ALA A 246 -11.17 15.34 8.47
CA ALA A 246 -11.34 16.20 9.63
C ALA A 246 -11.52 15.32 10.87
N ASP A 247 -10.70 15.54 11.89
CA ASP A 247 -10.66 14.82 13.16
C ASP A 247 -10.96 15.78 14.30
N TYR A 248 -11.89 15.43 15.19
CA TYR A 248 -12.15 16.12 16.44
C TYR A 248 -11.89 15.19 17.61
N LYS A 249 -11.15 15.67 18.60
CA LYS A 249 -10.87 14.95 19.85
C LYS A 249 -11.34 15.77 21.03
N HIS A 250 -11.97 15.08 21.98
CA HIS A 250 -12.41 15.68 23.25
C HIS A 250 -12.20 14.73 24.43
N LYS A 251 -11.57 15.24 25.47
CA LYS A 251 -11.34 14.51 26.71
C LYS A 251 -12.37 14.92 27.76
N PHE A 252 -13.29 14.04 28.04
CA PHE A 252 -14.25 14.14 29.14
C PHE A 252 -13.65 13.60 30.45
N LYS A 253 -14.31 13.82 31.56
CA LYS A 253 -13.97 13.14 32.83
C LYS A 253 -14.12 11.61 32.72
N ALA A 254 -15.10 11.15 31.95
CA ALA A 254 -15.42 9.73 31.77
C ALA A 254 -14.51 9.03 30.70
N GLY A 255 -13.80 9.76 29.88
CA GLY A 255 -12.99 9.18 28.80
C GLY A 255 -12.70 10.16 27.68
N THR A 256 -12.13 9.66 26.59
CA THR A 256 -11.77 10.45 25.40
C THR A 256 -12.61 10.01 24.22
N LEU A 257 -13.35 10.95 23.64
CA LEU A 257 -14.04 10.80 22.34
C LEU A 257 -13.11 11.31 21.25
N ALA A 258 -12.94 10.53 20.19
CA ALA A 258 -12.39 10.99 18.92
C ALA A 258 -13.37 10.64 17.80
N THR A 259 -13.75 11.62 16.99
CA THR A 259 -14.66 11.45 15.87
C THR A 259 -14.14 12.19 14.67
N GLY A 260 -14.52 11.74 13.48
CA GLY A 260 -14.07 12.39 12.25
C GLY A 260 -14.82 11.92 11.02
N ALA A 261 -14.52 12.61 9.93
CA ALA A 261 -15.01 12.30 8.60
C ALA A 261 -13.85 12.34 7.60
N LYS A 262 -13.91 11.48 6.60
CA LYS A 262 -12.91 11.37 5.54
C LYS A 262 -13.59 11.21 4.20
N LEU A 263 -13.06 11.87 3.18
CA LEU A 263 -13.44 11.67 1.79
C LEU A 263 -12.18 11.32 1.01
N THR A 264 -12.22 10.20 0.31
CA THR A 264 -11.17 9.78 -0.61
C THR A 264 -11.78 9.64 -2.00
N TYR A 265 -11.16 10.26 -2.98
CA TYR A 265 -11.46 10.05 -4.39
C TYR A 265 -10.26 9.39 -5.05
N ARG A 266 -10.51 8.43 -5.93
CA ARG A 266 -9.48 7.79 -6.77
C ARG A 266 -9.93 7.86 -8.21
N ARG A 267 -9.05 8.30 -9.07
CA ARG A 267 -9.20 8.23 -10.51
C ARG A 267 -7.95 7.59 -11.09
N ASN A 268 -8.12 6.59 -11.91
CA ASN A 268 -7.02 5.87 -12.55
C ASN A 268 -7.37 5.67 -14.02
N ASP A 269 -6.73 6.46 -14.89
CA ASP A 269 -6.77 6.27 -16.34
C ASP A 269 -5.68 5.28 -16.70
N VAL A 270 -6.01 4.17 -17.31
CA VAL A 270 -5.08 3.10 -17.66
C VAL A 270 -5.28 2.68 -19.09
N TYR A 271 -4.19 2.40 -19.75
CA TYR A 271 -4.19 1.87 -21.10
C TYR A 271 -3.17 0.73 -21.25
N HIS A 272 -3.43 -0.15 -22.19
CA HIS A 272 -2.54 -1.19 -22.68
C HIS A 272 -2.64 -1.25 -24.18
N GLU A 273 -1.54 -0.99 -24.87
CA GLU A 273 -1.40 -1.11 -26.31
C GLU A 273 -0.53 -2.32 -26.62
N PHE A 274 -0.98 -3.15 -27.53
CA PHE A 274 -0.28 -4.37 -27.94
C PHE A 274 -0.06 -4.38 -29.43
N TYR A 275 1.16 -4.74 -29.85
CA TYR A 275 1.57 -4.81 -31.25
C TYR A 275 2.19 -6.17 -31.52
N GLN A 276 1.85 -6.75 -32.65
CA GLN A 276 2.38 -8.01 -33.16
C GLN A 276 3.12 -7.80 -34.47
N LEU A 277 4.26 -8.43 -34.64
CA LEU A 277 5.00 -8.40 -35.91
C LEU A 277 4.30 -9.31 -36.92
N SER A 278 3.91 -8.76 -38.06
CA SER A 278 3.37 -9.48 -39.21
C SER A 278 4.22 -9.17 -40.46
N GLY A 279 4.99 -10.15 -40.91
CA GLY A 279 6.04 -9.88 -41.89
C GLY A 279 7.11 -8.94 -41.34
N ASN A 280 7.23 -7.73 -41.90
CA ASN A 280 8.18 -6.69 -41.46
C ASN A 280 7.49 -5.47 -40.81
N GLU A 281 6.19 -5.53 -40.59
CA GLU A 281 5.40 -4.42 -40.06
C GLU A 281 4.81 -4.74 -38.69
N TRP A 282 4.77 -3.74 -37.81
CA TRP A 282 4.13 -3.83 -36.50
C TRP A 282 2.64 -3.53 -36.62
N MET A 283 1.82 -4.55 -36.41
CA MET A 283 0.36 -4.46 -36.45
C MET A 283 -0.18 -4.23 -35.04
N TYR A 284 -0.98 -3.17 -34.88
CA TYR A 284 -1.73 -2.95 -33.63
C TYR A 284 -2.81 -4.04 -33.48
N SER A 285 -2.89 -4.64 -32.31
CA SER A 285 -3.90 -5.64 -31.98
C SER A 285 -5.02 -5.00 -31.18
N ASP A 286 -6.16 -4.80 -31.81
CA ASP A 286 -7.35 -4.26 -31.20
C ASP A 286 -7.91 -5.18 -30.07
N GLU A 287 -7.78 -6.47 -30.27
CA GLU A 287 -8.22 -7.49 -29.29
C GLU A 287 -7.41 -7.45 -28.00
N MET A 288 -6.07 -7.24 -28.10
CA MET A 288 -5.14 -7.24 -26.97
C MET A 288 -4.93 -5.85 -26.39
N SER A 289 -5.37 -4.79 -27.08
CA SER A 289 -5.22 -3.40 -26.62
C SER A 289 -6.47 -2.92 -25.93
N LYS A 290 -6.32 -2.22 -24.83
CA LYS A 290 -7.45 -1.80 -23.98
C LYS A 290 -7.17 -0.49 -23.26
N ASP A 291 -8.23 0.27 -23.01
CA ASP A 291 -8.24 1.42 -22.11
C ASP A 291 -9.29 1.24 -21.02
N MET A 292 -9.06 1.82 -19.87
CA MET A 292 -10.07 1.84 -18.81
C MET A 292 -9.89 3.02 -17.88
N LEU A 293 -10.98 3.70 -17.61
CA LEU A 293 -11.12 4.68 -16.55
C LEU A 293 -11.76 4.01 -15.33
N HIS A 294 -10.98 3.89 -14.26
CA HIS A 294 -11.49 3.48 -12.95
C HIS A 294 -11.61 4.70 -12.04
N THR A 295 -12.81 4.95 -11.51
CA THR A 295 -13.03 5.94 -10.46
C THR A 295 -13.62 5.30 -9.21
N GLU A 296 -13.22 5.79 -8.04
CA GLU A 296 -13.76 5.36 -6.75
C GLU A 296 -13.94 6.57 -5.83
N LEU A 297 -15.13 6.73 -5.26
CA LEU A 297 -15.44 7.73 -4.24
C LEU A 297 -15.78 7.03 -2.92
N VAL A 298 -15.07 7.38 -1.83
CA VAL A 298 -15.25 6.75 -0.52
C VAL A 298 -15.43 7.82 0.57
N PRO A 299 -16.65 8.31 0.82
CA PRO A 299 -16.98 9.00 2.05
C PRO A 299 -17.00 8.02 3.24
N ALA A 300 -16.48 8.48 4.37
CA ALA A 300 -16.44 7.74 5.62
C ALA A 300 -16.68 8.65 6.82
N ALA A 301 -17.32 8.11 7.84
CA ALA A 301 -17.46 8.76 9.15
C ALA A 301 -17.15 7.74 10.25
N TYR A 302 -16.57 8.20 11.35
CA TYR A 302 -16.17 7.35 12.45
C TYR A 302 -16.22 8.06 13.80
N ALA A 303 -16.36 7.25 14.86
CA ALA A 303 -16.22 7.69 16.22
C ALA A 303 -15.55 6.59 17.05
N THR A 304 -14.70 6.98 18.00
CA THR A 304 -14.08 6.10 18.99
C THR A 304 -14.24 6.72 20.36
N PHE A 305 -14.49 5.88 21.36
CA PHE A 305 -14.51 6.28 22.75
C PHE A 305 -13.58 5.37 23.55
N ALA A 306 -12.61 5.96 24.23
CA ALA A 306 -11.63 5.28 25.07
C ALA A 306 -11.81 5.72 26.51
N SER A 307 -11.88 4.76 27.45
CA SER A 307 -12.02 5.02 28.86
C SER A 307 -11.36 3.95 29.72
N ARG A 308 -11.39 4.18 31.03
CA ARG A 308 -10.89 3.24 32.03
C ARG A 308 -11.90 3.10 33.17
N ILE A 309 -12.16 1.86 33.58
CA ILE A 309 -12.97 1.52 34.72
C ILE A 309 -12.06 1.10 35.88
N GLY A 310 -12.04 1.92 36.92
CA GLY A 310 -11.10 1.74 38.01
C GLY A 310 -9.63 1.86 37.57
N LYS A 311 -8.74 1.10 38.23
CA LYS A 311 -7.29 1.09 37.92
C LYS A 311 -6.88 -0.06 36.97
N LYS A 312 -7.76 -1.06 36.80
CA LYS A 312 -7.43 -2.33 36.18
C LYS A 312 -7.95 -2.51 34.77
N PHE A 313 -9.07 -1.91 34.39
CA PHE A 313 -9.68 -2.15 33.10
C PHE A 313 -9.71 -0.90 32.23
N SER A 314 -9.04 -0.95 31.09
CA SER A 314 -9.10 0.06 30.04
C SER A 314 -9.77 -0.51 28.78
N TYR A 315 -10.62 0.28 28.13
CA TYR A 315 -11.30 -0.14 26.91
C TYR A 315 -11.37 0.97 25.88
N LYS A 316 -11.51 0.58 24.63
CA LYS A 316 -11.77 1.45 23.49
C LYS A 316 -12.82 0.79 22.62
N VAL A 317 -13.88 1.52 22.31
CA VAL A 317 -14.91 1.11 21.35
C VAL A 317 -14.91 2.07 20.18
N GLY A 318 -15.18 1.57 18.99
CA GLY A 318 -15.19 2.39 17.79
C GLY A 318 -16.16 1.87 16.75
N LEU A 319 -16.72 2.80 15.99
CA LEU A 319 -17.61 2.54 14.86
C LEU A 319 -17.15 3.36 13.66
N ARG A 320 -17.13 2.75 12.50
CA ARG A 320 -16.85 3.40 11.22
C ARG A 320 -17.84 2.91 10.18
N GLY A 321 -18.40 3.86 9.41
CA GLY A 321 -19.16 3.60 8.20
C GLY A 321 -18.41 4.14 6.98
N GLU A 322 -18.28 3.33 5.95
CA GLU A 322 -17.75 3.74 4.65
C GLU A 322 -18.78 3.41 3.56
N PHE A 323 -19.05 4.36 2.69
CA PHE A 323 -19.79 4.13 1.46
C PHE A 323 -18.80 4.21 0.29
N SER A 324 -18.87 3.27 -0.65
CA SER A 324 -17.97 3.27 -1.81
C SER A 324 -18.80 3.21 -3.09
N THR A 325 -18.50 4.10 -4.02
CA THR A 325 -18.99 4.06 -5.40
C THR A 325 -17.80 3.83 -6.31
N VAL A 326 -17.77 2.72 -7.01
CA VAL A 326 -16.76 2.37 -8.02
C VAL A 326 -17.41 2.46 -9.38
N THR A 327 -16.79 3.15 -10.33
CA THR A 327 -17.19 3.21 -11.73
C THR A 327 -16.05 2.75 -12.61
N LEU A 328 -16.34 1.82 -13.51
CA LEU A 328 -15.45 1.33 -14.56
C LEU A 328 -16.02 1.78 -15.90
N HIS A 329 -15.22 2.44 -16.71
CA HIS A 329 -15.63 2.91 -18.04
C HIS A 329 -14.51 2.61 -19.04
N SER A 330 -14.90 2.04 -20.19
CA SER A 330 -14.01 1.88 -21.34
C SER A 330 -14.73 2.38 -22.58
N ASN A 331 -14.06 3.24 -23.34
CA ASN A 331 -14.58 3.71 -24.62
C ASN A 331 -14.41 2.64 -25.70
N HIS A 332 -13.36 1.81 -25.57
CA HIS A 332 -13.01 0.79 -26.55
C HIS A 332 -14.06 -0.33 -26.61
N ASP A 333 -14.51 -0.85 -25.46
CA ASP A 333 -15.42 -2.00 -25.38
C ASP A 333 -16.85 -1.60 -24.96
N ALA A 334 -17.19 -0.33 -24.96
CA ALA A 334 -18.48 0.20 -24.51
C ALA A 334 -18.90 -0.31 -23.11
N ILE A 335 -17.91 -0.48 -22.22
CA ILE A 335 -18.16 -0.91 -20.84
C ILE A 335 -18.50 0.31 -20.00
N GLU A 336 -19.62 0.23 -19.30
CA GLU A 336 -19.98 1.16 -18.24
C GLU A 336 -20.57 0.37 -17.08
N GLU A 337 -19.79 0.25 -15.99
CA GLU A 337 -20.19 -0.52 -14.82
C GLU A 337 -20.09 0.36 -13.57
N ARG A 338 -21.11 0.33 -12.71
CA ARG A 338 -21.14 1.09 -11.46
C ARG A 338 -21.54 0.20 -10.30
N ASN A 339 -20.64 0.08 -9.33
CA ASN A 339 -20.82 -0.72 -8.13
C ASN A 339 -20.85 0.18 -6.88
N ASN A 340 -21.91 0.04 -6.08
CA ASN A 340 -22.05 0.73 -4.81
C ASN A 340 -21.95 -0.27 -3.66
N SER A 341 -21.25 0.08 -2.61
CA SER A 341 -21.17 -0.75 -1.41
C SER A 341 -21.16 0.09 -0.14
N PHE A 342 -21.78 -0.43 0.91
CA PHE A 342 -21.69 0.11 2.26
C PHE A 342 -20.99 -0.88 3.16
N PHE A 343 -20.03 -0.39 3.93
CA PHE A 343 -19.28 -1.20 4.87
C PHE A 343 -19.33 -0.60 6.27
N PHE A 344 -19.72 -1.43 7.24
CA PHE A 344 -19.74 -1.09 8.66
C PHE A 344 -18.60 -1.82 9.38
N ALA A 345 -17.70 -1.07 10.00
CA ALA A 345 -16.50 -1.55 10.67
C ALA A 345 -16.52 -1.23 12.18
N PRO A 346 -17.12 -2.09 13.01
CA PRO A 346 -16.99 -1.98 14.45
C PRO A 346 -15.57 -2.38 14.90
N SER A 347 -15.10 -1.76 15.98
CA SER A 347 -13.87 -2.13 16.66
C SER A 347 -14.08 -2.09 18.17
N LEU A 348 -13.48 -3.04 18.86
CA LEU A 348 -13.48 -3.13 20.32
C LEU A 348 -12.09 -3.57 20.78
N SER A 349 -11.54 -2.91 21.78
CA SER A 349 -10.36 -3.42 22.48
C SER A 349 -10.51 -3.18 23.97
N GLY A 350 -10.05 -4.13 24.76
CA GLY A 350 -10.07 -4.07 26.22
C GLY A 350 -8.80 -4.69 26.78
N THR A 351 -8.21 -4.05 27.79
CA THR A 351 -7.05 -4.57 28.51
C THR A 351 -7.38 -4.61 29.99
N TYR A 352 -7.22 -5.78 30.60
CA TYR A 352 -7.38 -6.01 32.03
C TYR A 352 -6.03 -6.30 32.67
N LYS A 353 -5.65 -5.47 33.66
CA LYS A 353 -4.46 -5.69 34.47
C LYS A 353 -4.73 -6.75 35.51
N LEU A 354 -4.16 -7.94 35.34
CA LEU A 354 -4.22 -9.03 36.32
C LEU A 354 -3.36 -8.69 37.54
N ALA A 355 -2.15 -8.20 37.31
CA ALA A 355 -1.18 -7.69 38.28
C ALA A 355 -0.42 -6.50 37.66
N ASP A 356 0.50 -5.88 38.43
CA ASP A 356 1.28 -4.74 37.92
C ASP A 356 2.20 -5.09 36.74
N ASN A 357 2.57 -6.36 36.65
CA ASN A 357 3.44 -6.92 35.60
C ASN A 357 2.72 -7.89 34.67
N GLN A 358 1.38 -7.96 34.73
CA GLN A 358 0.60 -8.88 33.90
C GLN A 358 -0.66 -8.20 33.37
N ASP A 359 -0.90 -8.35 32.08
CA ASP A 359 -2.13 -7.90 31.47
C ASP A 359 -2.68 -8.89 30.44
N LEU A 360 -4.02 -8.90 30.35
CA LEU A 360 -4.79 -9.66 29.38
C LEU A 360 -5.52 -8.67 28.49
N SER A 361 -5.37 -8.80 27.18
CA SER A 361 -5.99 -7.93 26.20
C SER A 361 -6.84 -8.71 25.22
N LEU A 362 -8.05 -8.21 24.96
CA LEU A 362 -8.96 -8.71 23.91
C LEU A 362 -9.18 -7.60 22.90
N ALA A 363 -9.08 -7.92 21.60
CA ALA A 363 -9.40 -7.00 20.52
C ALA A 363 -10.29 -7.68 19.48
N LEU A 364 -11.25 -6.92 18.94
CA LEU A 364 -12.14 -7.30 17.86
C LEU A 364 -12.13 -6.17 16.83
N SER A 365 -12.00 -6.52 15.56
CA SER A 365 -12.10 -5.56 14.46
C SER A 365 -12.70 -6.19 13.22
N ARG A 366 -13.40 -5.39 12.41
CA ARG A 366 -13.90 -5.78 11.09
C ARG A 366 -13.26 -4.90 10.03
N ARG A 367 -12.73 -5.52 8.96
CA ARG A 367 -11.93 -4.89 7.92
C ARG A 367 -12.47 -5.25 6.55
N ILE A 368 -12.16 -4.40 5.54
CA ILE A 368 -12.55 -4.61 4.14
C ILE A 368 -11.31 -4.72 3.25
N GLY A 369 -11.32 -5.68 2.33
CA GLY A 369 -10.36 -5.79 1.22
C GLY A 369 -11.05 -5.45 -0.07
N ARG A 370 -10.85 -4.22 -0.58
CA ARG A 370 -11.40 -3.83 -1.88
C ARG A 370 -10.63 -4.50 -2.99
N PRO A 371 -11.29 -4.99 -4.07
CA PRO A 371 -10.60 -5.47 -5.24
C PRO A 371 -9.63 -4.41 -5.76
N THR A 372 -8.45 -4.84 -6.14
CA THR A 372 -7.48 -3.97 -6.80
C THR A 372 -7.87 -3.74 -8.25
N TYR A 373 -7.40 -2.65 -8.85
CA TYR A 373 -7.67 -2.37 -10.26
C TYR A 373 -7.37 -3.56 -11.19
N PRO A 374 -6.20 -4.26 -11.13
CA PRO A 374 -5.97 -5.43 -11.98
C PRO A 374 -6.98 -6.57 -11.81
N GLN A 375 -7.50 -6.75 -10.60
CA GLN A 375 -8.53 -7.77 -10.34
C GLN A 375 -9.90 -7.44 -10.95
N LEU A 376 -10.15 -6.16 -11.24
CA LEU A 376 -11.40 -5.69 -11.83
C LEU A 376 -11.37 -5.64 -13.37
N ILE A 377 -10.18 -5.69 -13.98
CA ILE A 377 -10.03 -5.57 -15.44
C ILE A 377 -10.55 -6.83 -16.12
N PRO A 378 -11.60 -6.75 -16.99
CA PRO A 378 -12.18 -7.92 -17.63
C PRO A 378 -11.38 -8.41 -18.86
N TYR A 379 -10.20 -7.86 -19.11
CA TYR A 379 -9.39 -8.17 -20.28
C TYR A 379 -8.31 -9.19 -19.97
N MET A 380 -7.96 -9.98 -20.98
CA MET A 380 -6.81 -10.86 -20.92
C MET A 380 -5.52 -10.05 -21.04
N SER A 381 -4.64 -10.15 -20.06
CA SER A 381 -3.28 -9.63 -20.11
C SER A 381 -2.29 -10.78 -20.12
N MET A 382 -1.31 -10.72 -21.01
CA MET A 382 -0.28 -11.75 -21.12
C MET A 382 0.69 -11.62 -19.94
N VAL A 383 0.76 -12.66 -19.11
CA VAL A 383 1.72 -12.79 -18.01
C VAL A 383 3.01 -13.38 -18.54
N ASP A 384 2.89 -14.46 -19.29
CA ASP A 384 3.93 -15.12 -20.04
C ASP A 384 3.36 -15.73 -21.33
N ALA A 385 4.18 -16.44 -22.06
CA ALA A 385 3.84 -17.05 -23.34
C ALA A 385 2.63 -17.98 -23.35
N THR A 386 2.33 -18.56 -22.21
CA THR A 386 1.31 -19.62 -22.06
C THR A 386 0.29 -19.27 -20.99
N THR A 387 0.44 -18.08 -20.37
CA THR A 387 -0.38 -17.66 -19.24
C THR A 387 -0.98 -16.29 -19.52
N TYR A 388 -2.29 -16.22 -19.46
CA TYR A 388 -3.06 -14.99 -19.49
C TYR A 388 -3.75 -14.80 -18.14
N GLU A 389 -3.83 -13.57 -17.68
CA GLU A 389 -4.56 -13.17 -16.49
C GLU A 389 -5.75 -12.30 -16.90
N GLN A 390 -6.91 -12.57 -16.32
CA GLN A 390 -8.13 -11.81 -16.53
C GLN A 390 -8.80 -11.53 -15.19
N GLY A 391 -9.19 -10.30 -14.95
CA GLY A 391 -9.95 -9.91 -13.78
C GLY A 391 -11.46 -10.12 -13.97
N ASN A 392 -12.21 -9.76 -12.92
CA ASN A 392 -13.66 -9.81 -12.91
C ASN A 392 -14.22 -8.50 -12.34
N MET A 393 -14.92 -7.72 -13.18
CA MET A 393 -15.49 -6.42 -12.80
C MET A 393 -16.59 -6.50 -11.73
N HIS A 394 -17.18 -7.68 -11.52
CA HIS A 394 -18.25 -7.92 -10.55
C HIS A 394 -17.74 -8.40 -9.17
N LEU A 395 -16.44 -8.34 -8.90
CA LEU A 395 -15.91 -8.76 -7.60
C LEU A 395 -16.48 -7.91 -6.48
N ALA A 396 -17.02 -8.58 -5.46
CA ALA A 396 -17.38 -7.96 -4.20
C ALA A 396 -16.14 -7.77 -3.30
N PRO A 397 -16.10 -6.73 -2.45
CA PRO A 397 -15.04 -6.58 -1.49
C PRO A 397 -15.00 -7.71 -0.44
N GLU A 398 -13.81 -8.21 -0.14
CA GLU A 398 -13.59 -9.13 0.99
C GLU A 398 -13.93 -8.46 2.33
N LYS A 399 -14.50 -9.21 3.27
CA LYS A 399 -14.81 -8.73 4.63
C LYS A 399 -14.16 -9.67 5.65
N ALA A 400 -13.18 -9.15 6.39
CA ALA A 400 -12.47 -9.90 7.41
C ALA A 400 -12.88 -9.46 8.81
N THR A 401 -13.32 -10.40 9.64
CA THR A 401 -13.57 -10.19 11.08
C THR A 401 -12.46 -10.89 11.85
N LYS A 402 -11.85 -10.15 12.79
CA LYS A 402 -10.69 -10.62 13.56
C LYS A 402 -10.97 -10.51 15.05
N VAL A 403 -10.53 -11.51 15.78
CA VAL A 403 -10.49 -11.54 17.24
C VAL A 403 -9.08 -11.90 17.68
N ASP A 404 -8.52 -11.13 18.59
CA ASP A 404 -7.21 -11.34 19.19
C ASP A 404 -7.32 -11.40 20.71
N LEU A 405 -6.69 -12.40 21.32
CA LEU A 405 -6.50 -12.51 22.75
C LEU A 405 -5.01 -12.54 23.05
N SER A 406 -4.52 -11.61 23.85
CA SER A 406 -3.11 -11.48 24.18
C SER A 406 -2.91 -11.50 25.70
N TYR A 407 -1.90 -12.24 26.14
CA TYR A 407 -1.40 -12.21 27.51
C TYR A 407 0.04 -11.69 27.50
N ASN A 408 0.31 -10.73 28.35
CA ASN A 408 1.64 -10.15 28.53
C ASN A 408 2.07 -10.28 29.99
N PHE A 409 3.28 -10.79 30.20
CA PHE A 409 3.97 -10.86 31.49
C PHE A 409 5.35 -10.25 31.32
N SER A 410 5.70 -9.30 32.19
CA SER A 410 7.01 -8.63 32.16
C SER A 410 7.64 -8.61 33.56
N SER A 411 8.86 -9.13 33.66
CA SER A 411 9.67 -9.08 34.88
C SER A 411 11.08 -8.61 34.54
N GLN A 412 11.93 -8.42 35.55
CA GLN A 412 13.33 -8.05 35.33
C GLN A 412 14.12 -9.11 34.54
N ALA A 413 13.75 -10.38 34.65
CA ALA A 413 14.45 -11.51 34.05
C ALA A 413 13.79 -12.01 32.78
N VAL A 414 12.45 -11.91 32.64
CA VAL A 414 11.71 -12.54 31.55
C VAL A 414 10.57 -11.64 31.09
N ASN A 415 10.46 -11.50 29.77
CA ASN A 415 9.29 -10.95 29.11
C ASN A 415 8.60 -12.06 28.30
N LEU A 416 7.35 -12.36 28.63
CA LEU A 416 6.53 -13.36 27.93
C LEU A 416 5.35 -12.68 27.28
N PHE A 417 5.17 -12.89 25.98
CA PHE A 417 4.02 -12.45 25.23
C PHE A 417 3.40 -13.64 24.50
N VAL A 418 2.13 -13.92 24.79
CA VAL A 418 1.36 -14.98 24.14
C VAL A 418 0.17 -14.36 23.44
N ASN A 419 -0.03 -14.67 22.17
CA ASN A 419 -1.15 -14.15 21.38
C ASN A 419 -1.85 -15.30 20.64
N GLY A 420 -3.16 -15.42 20.85
CA GLY A 420 -4.07 -16.24 20.05
C GLY A 420 -4.93 -15.34 19.16
N TYR A 421 -5.14 -15.73 17.90
CA TYR A 421 -6.00 -14.98 17.01
C TYR A 421 -6.89 -15.88 16.17
N LEU A 422 -8.06 -15.34 15.81
CA LEU A 422 -9.00 -15.91 14.86
C LEU A 422 -9.33 -14.88 13.79
N SER A 423 -9.30 -15.28 12.54
CA SER A 423 -9.70 -14.44 11.40
C SER A 423 -10.67 -15.21 10.52
N HIS A 424 -11.85 -14.61 10.29
CA HIS A 424 -12.86 -15.13 9.37
C HIS A 424 -13.05 -14.13 8.23
N THR A 425 -12.86 -14.58 6.98
CA THR A 425 -13.00 -13.74 5.78
C THR A 425 -14.12 -14.30 4.90
N THR A 426 -15.07 -13.44 4.55
CA THR A 426 -16.11 -13.72 3.55
C THR A 426 -15.79 -13.01 2.25
N ASP A 427 -16.37 -13.49 1.15
CA ASP A 427 -16.18 -12.95 -0.21
C ASP A 427 -14.69 -12.93 -0.60
N TYR A 428 -13.94 -13.97 -0.22
CA TYR A 428 -12.50 -14.06 -0.44
C TYR A 428 -12.15 -14.06 -1.93
N ILE A 429 -11.25 -13.15 -2.33
CA ILE A 429 -10.81 -13.00 -3.72
C ILE A 429 -9.57 -13.88 -3.92
N SER A 430 -9.69 -14.87 -4.79
CA SER A 430 -8.58 -15.75 -5.17
C SER A 430 -8.44 -15.83 -6.68
N GLN A 431 -7.22 -16.09 -7.14
CA GLN A 431 -6.93 -16.39 -8.53
C GLN A 431 -7.18 -17.88 -8.78
N MET A 432 -7.84 -18.17 -9.88
CA MET A 432 -8.08 -19.55 -10.33
C MET A 432 -7.38 -19.76 -11.67
N THR A 433 -6.67 -20.88 -11.80
CA THR A 433 -6.09 -21.33 -13.07
C THR A 433 -7.09 -22.25 -13.75
N LYS A 434 -7.40 -21.98 -15.02
CA LYS A 434 -8.23 -22.82 -15.88
C LYS A 434 -7.37 -23.53 -16.92
#